data_a4b34aaf10634a417ca26948696bb591
#
_entry.id   a4b34aaf10634a417ca26948696bb591
#
_cell.length_a   1.000
_cell.length_b   1.000
_cell.length_c   1.000
_cell.angle_alpha   90.00
_cell.angle_beta   90.00
_cell.angle_gamma   90.00
#
_symmetry.space_group_name_H-M   'P 1'
#
loop_
_entity.id
_entity.type
_entity.pdbx_description
1 polymer ?
#
loop_
_entity_poly.entity_id
_entity_poly.type
_entity_poly.pdbx_seq_one_letter_code
_entity_poly.pdbx_strand_id
1 'polypeptide(L)'
;LMAVDQRSEVDVMMGTGGTPEGVLAACAIKGAGGAMLARLDPQSEAEKAAIQEAGIDLAQILDADTLVQGDDVFFAATGISGGTFLRGVQFSGQGAVTHSMIIRSKTGTMRYIESHHNWNKLMQISSIKYD
;
A
#
# COMPACT_ATOMS: atom_id res chain seq x y z
N LEU A 1 -2.09 5.18 5.74
CA LEU A 1 -0.87 5.39 6.55
C LEU A 1 -0.89 6.70 7.32
N MET A 2 -1.55 7.76 6.85
CA MET A 2 -1.61 9.04 7.59
C MET A 2 -2.18 8.87 9.00
N ALA A 3 -3.21 8.05 9.18
CA ALA A 3 -3.83 7.82 10.50
C ALA A 3 -2.97 7.01 11.49
N VAL A 4 -1.81 6.48 11.07
CA VAL A 4 -0.85 5.79 11.95
C VAL A 4 0.49 6.53 12.07
N ASP A 5 0.68 7.62 11.33
CA ASP A 5 1.86 8.48 11.46
C ASP A 5 1.64 9.47 12.60
N GLN A 6 2.39 9.32 13.68
CA GLN A 6 2.31 10.20 14.86
C GLN A 6 2.58 11.70 14.55
N ARG A 7 3.13 12.01 13.38
CA ARG A 7 3.35 13.39 12.91
C ARG A 7 2.17 13.94 12.11
N SER A 8 1.18 13.08 11.81
CA SER A 8 -0.04 13.45 11.08
C SER A 8 -1.09 13.99 12.06
N GLU A 9 -1.89 14.93 11.61
CA GLU A 9 -3.07 15.42 12.32
C GLU A 9 -4.33 14.58 12.04
N VAL A 10 -4.16 13.43 11.35
CA VAL A 10 -5.26 12.53 10.98
C VAL A 10 -5.39 11.42 12.01
N ASP A 11 -6.43 11.46 12.81
CA ASP A 11 -6.72 10.42 13.83
C ASP A 11 -7.43 9.20 13.23
N VAL A 12 -8.32 9.41 12.27
CA VAL A 12 -9.13 8.34 11.65
C VAL A 12 -9.25 8.59 10.16
N MET A 13 -9.16 7.52 9.38
CA MET A 13 -9.44 7.53 7.95
C MET A 13 -10.53 6.52 7.64
N MET A 14 -11.55 6.95 6.90
CA MET A 14 -12.65 6.10 6.45
C MET A 14 -12.75 6.16 4.92
N GLY A 15 -13.08 5.06 4.31
CA GLY A 15 -13.25 4.99 2.85
C GLY A 15 -13.68 3.62 2.37
N THR A 16 -14.06 3.55 1.11
CA THR A 16 -14.36 2.31 0.39
C THR A 16 -13.37 2.17 -0.76
N GLY A 17 -12.89 0.97 -1.00
CA GLY A 17 -11.94 0.66 -2.07
C GLY A 17 -12.04 -0.81 -2.46
N GLY A 18 -11.27 -1.22 -3.45
CA GLY A 18 -11.19 -2.62 -3.85
C GLY A 18 -10.57 -3.51 -2.77
N THR A 19 -10.90 -4.78 -2.82
CA THR A 19 -10.36 -5.78 -1.87
C THR A 19 -8.82 -5.84 -1.91
N PRO A 20 -8.14 -5.82 -3.07
CA PRO A 20 -6.68 -5.80 -3.12
C PRO A 20 -6.07 -4.58 -2.43
N GLU A 21 -6.66 -3.40 -2.63
CA GLU A 21 -6.22 -2.16 -2.00
C GLU A 21 -6.42 -2.20 -0.48
N GLY A 22 -7.51 -2.84 -0.02
CA GLY A 22 -7.79 -3.07 1.39
C GLY A 22 -6.71 -3.94 2.05
N VAL A 23 -6.29 -5.03 1.39
CA VAL A 23 -5.22 -5.91 1.88
C VAL A 23 -3.88 -5.18 1.90
N LEU A 24 -3.55 -4.40 0.85
CA LEU A 24 -2.34 -3.58 0.83
C LEU A 24 -2.33 -2.55 1.98
N ALA A 25 -3.47 -1.91 2.23
CA ALA A 25 -3.61 -0.99 3.36
C ALA A 25 -3.41 -1.70 4.70
N ALA A 26 -3.98 -2.91 4.86
CA ALA A 26 -3.81 -3.71 6.06
C ALA A 26 -2.34 -4.10 6.30
N CYS A 27 -1.59 -4.47 5.24
CA CYS A 27 -0.15 -4.73 5.33
C CYS A 27 0.62 -3.51 5.86
N ALA A 28 0.32 -2.34 5.31
CA ALA A 28 0.98 -1.10 5.70
C ALA A 28 0.65 -0.71 7.15
N ILE A 29 -0.62 -0.81 7.54
CA ILE A 29 -1.11 -0.47 8.88
C ILE A 29 -0.54 -1.43 9.92
N LYS A 30 -0.57 -2.75 9.64
CA LYS A 30 0.06 -3.76 10.49
C LYS A 30 1.54 -3.50 10.67
N GLY A 31 2.24 -3.18 9.58
CA GLY A 31 3.66 -2.83 9.61
C GLY A 31 3.97 -1.59 10.46
N ALA A 32 3.08 -0.61 10.45
CA ALA A 32 3.21 0.63 11.21
C ALA A 32 2.68 0.53 12.66
N GLY A 33 2.10 -0.59 13.05
CA GLY A 33 1.55 -0.79 14.41
C GLY A 33 0.22 -0.07 14.66
N GLY A 34 -0.52 0.24 13.60
CA GLY A 34 -1.84 0.85 13.68
C GLY A 34 -2.97 -0.16 13.76
N ALA A 35 -4.21 0.33 13.80
CA ALA A 35 -5.42 -0.49 13.78
C ALA A 35 -6.23 -0.24 12.51
N MET A 36 -6.85 -1.29 11.99
CA MET A 36 -7.76 -1.23 10.84
C MET A 36 -8.94 -2.16 11.09
N LEU A 37 -10.12 -1.68 10.78
CA LEU A 37 -11.34 -2.47 10.74
C LEU A 37 -11.97 -2.30 9.36
N ALA A 38 -12.33 -3.40 8.74
CA ALA A 38 -12.96 -3.42 7.42
C ALA A 38 -14.14 -4.40 7.42
N ARG A 39 -15.03 -4.24 6.47
CA ARG A 39 -16.04 -5.24 6.10
C ARG A 39 -16.16 -5.29 4.58
N LEU A 40 -16.63 -6.42 4.07
CA LEU A 40 -16.94 -6.57 2.65
C LEU A 40 -18.24 -5.83 2.33
N ASP A 41 -18.23 -5.10 1.23
CA ASP A 41 -19.37 -4.31 0.74
C ASP A 41 -19.54 -4.59 -0.77
N PRO A 42 -20.09 -5.77 -1.14
CA PRO A 42 -20.23 -6.16 -2.55
C PRO A 42 -21.17 -5.21 -3.28
N GLN A 43 -20.74 -4.75 -4.45
CA GLN A 43 -21.46 -3.79 -5.27
C GLN A 43 -22.35 -4.45 -6.34
N SER A 44 -22.29 -5.79 -6.44
CA SER A 44 -23.10 -6.59 -7.37
C SER A 44 -23.55 -7.91 -6.78
N GLU A 45 -24.63 -8.48 -7.32
CA GLU A 45 -25.08 -9.82 -6.91
C GLU A 45 -24.05 -10.91 -7.24
N ALA A 46 -23.25 -10.72 -8.29
CA ALA A 46 -22.18 -11.66 -8.64
C ALA A 46 -21.07 -11.67 -7.57
N GLU A 47 -20.64 -10.50 -7.09
CA GLU A 47 -19.67 -10.40 -6.00
C GLU A 47 -20.23 -11.00 -4.71
N LYS A 48 -21.47 -10.72 -4.39
CA LYS A 48 -22.14 -11.27 -3.22
C LYS A 48 -22.20 -12.80 -3.26
N ALA A 49 -22.55 -13.37 -4.41
CA ALA A 49 -22.55 -14.81 -4.61
C ALA A 49 -21.15 -15.41 -4.45
N ALA A 50 -20.12 -14.78 -5.02
CA ALA A 50 -18.73 -15.23 -4.91
C ALA A 50 -18.23 -15.21 -3.45
N ILE A 51 -18.58 -14.19 -2.68
CA ILE A 51 -18.24 -14.09 -1.25
C ILE A 51 -18.94 -15.19 -0.44
N GLN A 52 -20.22 -15.45 -0.73
CA GLN A 52 -20.97 -16.51 -0.09
C GLN A 52 -20.43 -17.91 -0.44
N GLU A 53 -20.06 -18.14 -1.69
CA GLU A 53 -19.42 -19.38 -2.15
C GLU A 53 -18.06 -19.60 -1.48
N ALA A 54 -17.32 -18.54 -1.21
CA ALA A 54 -16.07 -18.58 -0.44
C ALA A 54 -16.30 -18.80 1.06
N GLY A 55 -17.55 -18.88 1.53
CA GLY A 55 -17.89 -19.12 2.93
C GLY A 55 -17.59 -17.95 3.86
N ILE A 56 -17.47 -16.73 3.33
CA ILE A 56 -17.17 -15.52 4.10
C ILE A 56 -18.48 -14.85 4.51
N ASP A 57 -18.61 -14.54 5.80
CA ASP A 57 -19.75 -13.80 6.33
C ASP A 57 -19.61 -12.30 6.01
N LEU A 58 -20.57 -11.74 5.30
CA LEU A 58 -20.64 -10.31 4.97
C LEU A 58 -20.77 -9.40 6.22
N ALA A 59 -21.28 -9.93 7.32
CA ALA A 59 -21.38 -9.19 8.57
C ALA A 59 -20.06 -9.20 9.39
N GLN A 60 -19.09 -10.03 8.97
CA GLN A 60 -17.82 -10.14 9.67
C GLN A 60 -17.02 -8.84 9.58
N ILE A 61 -16.54 -8.38 10.72
CA ILE A 61 -15.54 -7.33 10.80
C ILE A 61 -14.15 -7.98 10.66
N LEU A 62 -13.41 -7.49 9.69
CA LEU A 62 -12.05 -7.94 9.35
C LEU A 62 -11.05 -6.91 9.89
N ASP A 63 -10.20 -7.33 10.79
CA ASP A 63 -9.08 -6.51 11.25
C ASP A 63 -7.82 -6.73 10.38
N ALA A 64 -6.76 -5.98 10.69
CA ALA A 64 -5.51 -6.09 9.93
C ALA A 64 -4.88 -7.48 10.03
N ASP A 65 -5.03 -8.18 11.14
CA ASP A 65 -4.47 -9.52 11.35
C ASP A 65 -5.26 -10.61 10.61
N THR A 66 -6.57 -10.45 10.51
CA THR A 66 -7.44 -11.30 9.69
C THR A 66 -7.14 -11.14 8.20
N LEU A 67 -6.96 -9.90 7.74
CA LEU A 67 -6.67 -9.59 6.32
C LEU A 67 -5.25 -10.00 5.91
N VAL A 68 -4.30 -9.91 6.83
CA VAL A 68 -2.87 -10.18 6.58
C VAL A 68 -2.34 -11.13 7.62
N GLN A 69 -2.36 -12.41 7.28
CA GLN A 69 -1.83 -13.47 8.14
C GLN A 69 -0.30 -13.45 8.14
N GLY A 70 0.28 -13.86 9.28
CA GLY A 70 1.72 -13.91 9.49
C GLY A 70 2.30 -12.68 10.20
N ASP A 71 3.41 -12.93 10.92
CA ASP A 71 4.01 -11.93 11.81
C ASP A 71 5.14 -11.13 11.15
N ASP A 72 5.62 -11.56 10.00
CA ASP A 72 6.75 -10.95 9.30
C ASP A 72 6.35 -10.52 7.88
N VAL A 73 5.68 -9.40 7.81
CA VAL A 73 5.15 -8.82 6.58
C VAL A 73 6.00 -7.62 6.18
N PHE A 74 6.28 -7.51 4.89
CA PHE A 74 6.91 -6.34 4.29
C PHE A 74 5.89 -5.59 3.45
N PHE A 75 5.84 -4.28 3.64
CA PHE A 75 5.13 -3.37 2.77
C PHE A 75 6.12 -2.40 2.13
N ALA A 76 6.02 -2.22 0.83
CA ALA A 76 6.82 -1.24 0.10
C ALA A 76 5.92 -0.37 -0.77
N ALA A 77 6.21 0.92 -0.82
CA ALA A 77 5.52 1.89 -1.66
C ALA A 77 6.51 2.89 -2.26
N THR A 78 6.21 3.34 -3.47
CA THR A 78 6.98 4.39 -4.16
C THR A 78 6.03 5.51 -4.56
N GLY A 79 6.40 6.75 -4.29
CA GLY A 79 5.65 7.92 -4.68
C GLY A 79 5.75 8.17 -6.18
N ILE A 80 4.61 8.33 -6.86
CA ILE A 80 4.53 8.64 -8.29
C ILE A 80 4.19 10.11 -8.48
N SER A 81 2.97 10.51 -8.14
CA SER A 81 2.49 11.90 -8.28
C SER A 81 2.89 12.81 -7.12
N GLY A 82 3.37 12.22 -6.03
CA GLY A 82 3.69 12.95 -4.80
C GLY A 82 2.49 13.17 -3.89
N GLY A 83 2.80 13.40 -2.63
CA GLY A 83 1.83 13.65 -1.57
C GLY A 83 2.56 13.91 -0.25
N THR A 84 1.81 14.01 0.83
CA THR A 84 2.34 14.29 2.17
C THR A 84 3.26 13.18 2.69
N PHE A 85 3.09 11.96 2.20
CA PHE A 85 3.79 10.77 2.70
C PHE A 85 5.07 10.45 1.94
N LEU A 86 5.01 10.50 0.60
CA LEU A 86 6.14 10.27 -0.30
C LEU A 86 6.19 11.35 -1.36
N ARG A 87 7.38 11.83 -1.66
CA ARG A 87 7.59 12.74 -2.78
C ARG A 87 7.35 12.02 -4.09
N GLY A 88 6.80 12.70 -5.08
CA GLY A 88 6.62 12.17 -6.43
C GLY A 88 7.95 11.99 -7.17
N VAL A 89 7.88 11.37 -8.33
CA VAL A 89 9.03 11.19 -9.21
C VAL A 89 9.52 12.56 -9.68
N GLN A 90 10.81 12.80 -9.54
CA GLN A 90 11.48 14.01 -10.03
C GLN A 90 12.29 13.63 -11.27
N PHE A 91 11.88 14.13 -12.42
CA PHE A 91 12.55 13.87 -13.69
C PHE A 91 13.67 14.87 -13.92
N SER A 92 14.77 14.40 -14.53
CA SER A 92 15.86 15.21 -15.05
C SER A 92 16.22 14.76 -16.47
N GLY A 93 17.01 15.55 -17.18
CA GLY A 93 17.43 15.19 -18.56
C GLY A 93 18.25 13.90 -18.67
N GLN A 94 18.78 13.38 -17.57
CA GLN A 94 19.63 12.17 -17.56
C GLN A 94 19.09 11.04 -16.69
N GLY A 95 17.98 11.24 -16.00
CA GLY A 95 17.42 10.24 -15.09
C GLY A 95 16.19 10.71 -14.36
N ALA A 96 15.92 10.03 -13.26
CA ALA A 96 14.87 10.39 -12.32
C ALA A 96 15.31 10.10 -10.89
N VAL A 97 14.67 10.77 -9.94
CA VAL A 97 14.76 10.45 -8.52
C VAL A 97 13.40 9.98 -8.05
N THR A 98 13.36 8.83 -7.39
CA THR A 98 12.16 8.28 -6.76
C THR A 98 12.34 8.18 -5.25
N HIS A 99 11.24 8.32 -4.54
CA HIS A 99 11.19 8.19 -3.09
C HIS A 99 10.29 7.02 -2.72
N SER A 100 10.84 6.10 -1.96
CA SER A 100 10.14 4.88 -1.54
C SER A 100 10.20 4.74 -0.03
N MET A 101 9.26 3.97 0.52
CA MET A 101 9.32 3.51 1.89
C MET A 101 9.14 2.01 1.95
N ILE A 102 9.79 1.37 2.93
CA ILE A 102 9.62 -0.04 3.24
C ILE A 102 9.37 -0.16 4.74
N ILE A 103 8.33 -0.90 5.10
CA ILE A 103 8.00 -1.23 6.49
C ILE A 103 8.10 -2.73 6.67
N ARG A 104 8.67 -3.16 7.79
CA ARG A 104 8.64 -4.56 8.21
C ARG A 104 7.85 -4.69 9.52
N SER A 105 6.77 -5.49 9.53
CA SER A 105 5.88 -5.64 10.68
C SER A 105 6.59 -6.18 11.91
N LYS A 106 7.40 -7.21 11.75
CA LYS A 106 8.10 -7.88 12.86
C LYS A 106 9.00 -6.97 13.70
N THR A 107 9.55 -5.92 13.09
CA THR A 107 10.49 -5.02 13.77
C THR A 107 9.94 -3.60 13.92
N GLY A 108 8.80 -3.29 13.29
CA GLY A 108 8.29 -1.92 13.19
C GLY A 108 9.24 -0.97 12.46
N THR A 109 10.26 -1.51 11.78
CA THR A 109 11.28 -0.68 11.15
C THR A 109 10.76 -0.11 9.84
N MET A 110 10.76 1.20 9.75
CA MET A 110 10.43 1.95 8.54
C MET A 110 11.72 2.50 7.90
N ARG A 111 11.88 2.28 6.61
CA ARG A 111 13.03 2.78 5.82
C ARG A 111 12.51 3.68 4.73
N TYR A 112 13.16 4.83 4.57
CA TYR A 112 12.95 5.72 3.44
C TYR A 112 14.14 5.60 2.51
N ILE A 113 13.86 5.42 1.22
CA ILE A 113 14.86 5.19 0.18
C ILE A 113 14.69 6.29 -0.87
N GLU A 114 15.77 6.99 -1.13
CA GLU A 114 15.89 7.87 -2.29
C GLU A 114 16.73 7.14 -3.34
N SER A 115 16.16 6.94 -4.53
CA SER A 115 16.82 6.22 -5.62
C SER A 115 17.08 7.15 -6.80
N HIS A 116 18.32 7.21 -7.23
CA HIS A 116 18.75 7.97 -8.39
C HIS A 116 18.87 7.03 -9.59
N HIS A 117 18.00 7.22 -10.57
CA HIS A 117 17.91 6.38 -11.77
C HIS A 117 18.67 7.01 -12.92
N ASN A 118 19.45 6.20 -13.65
CA ASN A 118 20.15 6.61 -14.85
C ASN A 118 19.40 6.07 -16.08
N TRP A 119 18.87 6.96 -16.94
CA TRP A 119 18.08 6.58 -18.11
C TRP A 119 18.87 5.73 -19.08
N ASN A 120 20.12 6.07 -19.34
CA ASN A 120 20.95 5.36 -20.32
C ASN A 120 21.13 3.88 -19.94
N LYS A 121 21.19 3.58 -18.63
CA LYS A 121 21.29 2.19 -18.15
C LYS A 121 19.93 1.50 -18.10
N LEU A 122 18.89 2.20 -17.62
CA LEU A 122 17.55 1.63 -17.51
C LEU A 122 16.97 1.29 -18.89
N MET A 123 17.17 2.13 -19.89
CA MET A 123 16.67 1.90 -21.25
C MET A 123 17.32 0.67 -21.93
N GLN A 124 18.52 0.27 -21.51
CA GLN A 124 19.17 -0.94 -22.04
C GLN A 124 18.50 -2.23 -21.56
N ILE A 125 17.85 -2.20 -20.41
CA ILE A 125 17.20 -3.37 -19.80
C ILE A 125 15.68 -3.29 -19.82
N SER A 126 15.12 -2.14 -20.22
CA SER A 126 13.67 -1.95 -20.32
C SER A 126 13.12 -2.71 -21.52
N SER A 127 12.04 -3.45 -21.32
CA SER A 127 11.25 -4.04 -22.41
C SER A 127 10.35 -3.03 -23.11
N ILE A 128 10.16 -1.84 -22.52
CA ILE A 128 9.35 -0.75 -23.07
C ILE A 128 10.26 0.15 -23.88
N LYS A 129 9.96 0.30 -25.18
CA LYS A 129 10.60 1.31 -26.03
C LYS A 129 9.81 2.60 -25.91
N TYR A 130 10.49 3.64 -25.52
CA TYR A 130 9.95 5.01 -25.53
C TYR A 130 10.46 5.67 -26.82
N ASP A 131 9.54 5.97 -27.73
CA ASP A 131 9.82 6.74 -28.97
C ASP A 131 9.97 8.22 -28.66
#